data_348c91c2c38afaeb327ac5f8a0615fc3
#
_entry.id   348c91c2c38afaeb327ac5f8a0615fc3
#
_cell.length_a   1.000
_cell.length_b   1.000
_cell.length_c   1.000
_cell.angle_alpha   90.00
_cell.angle_beta   90.00
_cell.angle_gamma   90.00
#
_symmetry.space_group_name_H-M   'P 1'
#
loop_
_entity.id
_entity.type
_entity.pdbx_description
1 polymer ?
#
loop_
_entity_poly.entity_id
_entity_poly.type
_entity_poly.pdbx_seq_one_letter_code
_entity_poly.pdbx_strand_id
1 'polypeptide(L)'
;MKKIFIFLFFIFTTNSYSSDFKVNFNKDNFLQAQKDGQTVVINSWNKWCGTCIRQEKVLKQARKEFNDILFLTFEQNNKEVAQLLNIDRRSTIVVYKGNKEISRAIGIIKKDKIYSLIKKGI
;
A
#
# COMPACT_ATOMS: atom_id res chain seq x y z
N MET A 1 39.89 32.27 -26.76
CA MET A 1 38.45 31.88 -26.68
C MET A 1 38.26 30.91 -25.52
N LYS A 2 37.62 31.38 -24.46
CA LYS A 2 37.30 30.52 -23.32
C LYS A 2 35.96 29.84 -23.60
N LYS A 3 35.93 28.52 -23.79
CA LYS A 3 34.70 27.77 -23.83
C LYS A 3 34.23 27.55 -22.39
N ILE A 4 33.14 28.17 -22.03
CA ILE A 4 32.49 27.96 -20.74
C ILE A 4 31.66 26.70 -20.89
N PHE A 5 32.13 25.61 -20.26
CA PHE A 5 31.31 24.41 -20.07
C PHE A 5 30.37 24.65 -18.91
N ILE A 6 29.10 24.93 -19.22
CA ILE A 6 28.07 24.93 -18.22
C ILE A 6 27.72 23.46 -17.94
N PHE A 7 28.28 22.92 -16.87
CA PHE A 7 27.80 21.66 -16.34
C PHE A 7 26.43 21.90 -15.73
N LEU A 8 25.38 21.56 -16.48
CA LEU A 8 24.06 21.47 -15.91
C LEU A 8 24.04 20.23 -14.98
N PHE A 9 24.25 20.48 -13.68
CA PHE A 9 23.99 19.49 -12.68
C PHE A 9 22.47 19.27 -12.61
N PHE A 10 21.99 18.23 -13.26
CA PHE A 10 20.67 17.70 -12.97
C PHE A 10 20.71 17.08 -11.57
N ILE A 11 20.26 17.86 -10.59
CA ILE A 11 20.00 17.31 -9.27
C ILE A 11 18.73 16.47 -9.40
N PHE A 12 18.91 15.16 -9.59
CA PHE A 12 17.82 14.22 -9.37
C PHE A 12 17.54 14.20 -7.87
N THR A 13 16.59 15.01 -7.43
CA THR A 13 16.01 14.82 -6.11
C THR A 13 15.22 13.52 -6.17
N THR A 14 15.85 12.43 -5.78
CA THR A 14 15.13 11.22 -5.45
C THR A 14 14.34 11.53 -4.19
N ASN A 15 13.07 11.82 -4.35
CA ASN A 15 12.14 11.81 -3.23
C ASN A 15 12.04 10.37 -2.73
N SER A 16 12.93 10.01 -1.80
CA SER A 16 12.73 8.82 -1.02
C SER A 16 11.58 9.10 -0.07
N TYR A 17 10.36 8.75 -0.47
CA TYR A 17 9.28 8.64 0.48
C TYR A 17 9.68 7.60 1.50
N SER A 18 9.95 8.05 2.74
CA SER A 18 10.10 7.11 3.83
C SER A 18 8.75 6.42 3.98
N SER A 19 8.72 5.15 3.64
CA SER A 19 7.51 4.32 3.58
C SER A 19 6.92 3.97 4.96
N ASP A 20 7.33 4.68 6.04
CA ASP A 20 6.86 4.45 7.40
C ASP A 20 5.44 4.94 7.66
N PHE A 21 4.89 5.74 6.76
CA PHE A 21 3.59 6.35 6.96
C PHE A 21 2.47 5.53 6.33
N LYS A 22 1.43 5.29 7.13
CA LYS A 22 0.16 4.81 6.61
C LYS A 22 -0.43 5.85 5.68
N VAL A 23 -0.79 5.44 4.47
CA VAL A 23 -1.51 6.28 3.54
C VAL A 23 -3.00 5.91 3.61
N ASN A 24 -3.82 6.87 3.96
CA ASN A 24 -5.27 6.67 3.96
C ASN A 24 -5.76 6.41 2.54
N PHE A 25 -6.71 5.49 2.40
CA PHE A 25 -7.34 5.21 1.12
C PHE A 25 -7.94 6.50 0.55
N ASN A 26 -7.58 6.76 -0.68
CA ASN A 26 -8.15 7.82 -1.49
C ASN A 26 -8.51 7.20 -2.85
N LYS A 27 -9.73 7.42 -3.30
CA LYS A 27 -10.21 6.85 -4.56
C LYS A 27 -9.33 7.25 -5.74
N ASP A 28 -8.89 8.50 -5.78
CA ASP A 28 -8.04 9.00 -6.86
C ASP A 28 -6.67 8.33 -6.87
N ASN A 29 -6.04 8.16 -5.71
CA ASN A 29 -4.76 7.45 -5.59
C ASN A 29 -4.89 5.99 -6.01
N PHE A 30 -5.98 5.35 -5.62
CA PHE A 30 -6.25 3.96 -5.97
C PHE A 30 -6.47 3.79 -7.48
N LEU A 31 -7.30 4.62 -8.08
CA LEU A 31 -7.57 4.59 -9.52
C LEU A 31 -6.31 4.90 -10.34
N GLN A 32 -5.49 5.85 -9.89
CA GLN A 32 -4.23 6.16 -10.55
C GLN A 32 -3.25 4.99 -10.50
N ALA A 33 -3.12 4.35 -9.34
CA ALA A 33 -2.28 3.16 -9.18
C ALA A 33 -2.76 2.00 -10.06
N GLN A 34 -4.07 1.80 -10.16
CA GLN A 34 -4.65 0.79 -11.06
C GLN A 34 -4.32 1.08 -12.52
N LYS A 35 -4.42 2.32 -12.93
CA LYS A 35 -4.12 2.78 -14.30
C LYS A 35 -2.65 2.59 -14.62
N ASP A 36 -1.76 2.82 -13.65
CA ASP A 36 -0.32 2.66 -13.80
C ASP A 36 0.14 1.19 -13.71
N GLY A 37 -0.76 0.26 -13.46
CA GLY A 37 -0.43 -1.15 -13.29
C GLY A 37 0.33 -1.46 -12.00
N GLN A 38 0.26 -0.59 -11.02
CA GLN A 38 0.97 -0.70 -9.75
C GLN A 38 0.36 -1.78 -8.86
N THR A 39 1.20 -2.42 -8.05
CA THR A 39 0.73 -3.30 -6.98
C THR A 39 0.25 -2.44 -5.80
N VAL A 40 -0.95 -2.73 -5.32
CA VAL A 40 -1.58 -2.03 -4.21
C VAL A 40 -1.98 -3.02 -3.13
N VAL A 41 -1.63 -2.73 -1.90
CA VAL A 41 -2.07 -3.49 -0.72
C VAL A 41 -3.00 -2.60 0.09
N ILE A 42 -4.21 -3.08 0.33
CA ILE A 42 -5.21 -2.36 1.12
C ILE A 42 -5.54 -3.17 2.36
N ASN A 43 -5.52 -2.53 3.51
CA ASN A 43 -5.98 -3.15 4.75
C ASN A 43 -7.11 -2.34 5.39
N SER A 44 -8.08 -3.06 5.94
CA SER A 44 -9.14 -2.47 6.75
C SER A 44 -8.84 -2.66 8.24
N TRP A 45 -9.16 -1.66 9.02
CA TRP A 45 -8.94 -1.69 10.47
C TRP A 45 -10.11 -1.06 11.20
N ASN A 46 -10.17 -1.27 12.49
CA ASN A 46 -11.14 -0.63 13.36
C ASN A 46 -10.51 -0.33 14.71
N LYS A 47 -11.08 0.62 15.44
CA LYS A 47 -10.68 0.87 16.82
C LYS A 47 -10.92 -0.38 17.66
N TRP A 48 -10.05 -0.61 18.64
CA TRP A 48 -10.14 -1.76 19.56
C TRP A 48 -9.99 -3.13 18.89
N CYS A 49 -9.38 -3.17 17.72
CA CYS A 49 -9.13 -4.38 16.97
C CYS A 49 -7.72 -4.90 17.24
N GLY A 50 -7.58 -5.88 18.13
CA GLY A 50 -6.27 -6.48 18.46
C GLY A 50 -5.58 -7.13 17.25
N THR A 51 -6.34 -7.81 16.39
CA THR A 51 -5.83 -8.39 15.15
C THR A 51 -5.30 -7.33 14.20
N CYS A 52 -6.00 -6.20 14.07
CA CYS A 52 -5.55 -5.09 13.23
C CYS A 52 -4.23 -4.51 13.71
N ILE A 53 -4.03 -4.39 15.03
CA ILE A 53 -2.79 -3.91 15.63
C ILE A 53 -1.62 -4.85 15.30
N ARG A 54 -1.84 -6.15 15.38
CA ARG A 54 -0.84 -7.15 15.04
C ARG A 54 -0.49 -7.15 13.56
N GLN A 55 -1.49 -7.02 12.70
CA GLN A 55 -1.29 -6.86 11.26
C GLN A 55 -0.47 -5.61 10.95
N GLU A 56 -0.77 -4.50 11.61
CA GLU A 56 -0.07 -3.23 11.38
C GLU A 56 1.43 -3.32 11.68
N LYS A 57 1.84 -4.06 12.70
CA LYS A 57 3.25 -4.28 12.98
C LYS A 57 3.98 -4.93 11.80
N VAL A 58 3.33 -5.89 11.16
CA VAL A 58 3.87 -6.59 9.99
C VAL A 58 3.81 -5.70 8.75
N LEU A 59 2.69 -5.02 8.53
CA LEU A 59 2.50 -4.13 7.38
C LEU A 59 3.47 -2.95 7.42
N LYS A 60 3.78 -2.43 8.59
CA LYS A 60 4.79 -1.37 8.76
C LYS A 60 6.15 -1.84 8.26
N GLN A 61 6.55 -3.06 8.59
CA GLN A 61 7.79 -3.65 8.10
C GLN A 61 7.73 -3.91 6.60
N ALA A 62 6.59 -4.41 6.10
CA ALA A 62 6.38 -4.66 4.68
C ALA A 62 6.50 -3.38 3.85
N ARG A 63 5.97 -2.26 4.33
CA ARG A 63 6.09 -0.96 3.66
C ARG A 63 7.54 -0.52 3.48
N LYS A 64 8.41 -0.86 4.41
CA LYS A 64 9.85 -0.56 4.31
C LYS A 64 10.56 -1.46 3.29
N GLU A 65 10.16 -2.72 3.21
CA GLU A 65 10.80 -3.72 2.35
C GLU A 65 10.27 -3.70 0.91
N PHE A 66 9.00 -3.38 0.71
CA PHE A 66 8.34 -3.33 -0.60
C PHE A 66 8.11 -1.89 -1.05
N ASN A 67 9.17 -1.20 -1.46
CA ASN A 67 9.13 0.23 -1.81
C ASN A 67 8.25 0.55 -3.02
N ASP A 68 8.05 -0.41 -3.92
CA ASP A 68 7.33 -0.25 -5.18
C ASP A 68 5.83 -0.44 -5.02
N ILE A 69 5.39 -0.86 -3.85
CA ILE A 69 3.99 -1.16 -3.56
C ILE A 69 3.34 0.04 -2.88
N LEU A 70 2.15 0.40 -3.34
CA LEU A 70 1.31 1.37 -2.66
C LEU A 70 0.51 0.68 -1.57
N PHE A 71 0.73 1.08 -0.31
CA PHE A 71 -0.01 0.59 0.85
C PHE A 71 -1.05 1.60 1.26
N LEU A 72 -2.32 1.20 1.19
CA LEU A 72 -3.46 2.01 1.57
C LEU A 72 -4.20 1.38 2.74
N THR A 73 -4.76 2.21 3.60
CA THR A 73 -5.52 1.77 4.76
C THR A 73 -6.82 2.54 4.88
N PHE A 74 -7.85 1.92 5.41
CA PHE A 74 -9.10 2.61 5.73
C PHE A 74 -9.76 2.01 6.96
N GLU A 75 -10.51 2.83 7.66
CA GLU A 75 -11.31 2.38 8.81
C GLU A 75 -12.59 1.71 8.32
N GLN A 76 -12.89 0.52 8.84
CA GLN A 76 -14.01 -0.32 8.37
C GLN A 76 -15.38 0.35 8.48
N ASN A 77 -15.52 1.34 9.37
CA ASN A 77 -16.77 2.13 9.48
C ASN A 77 -16.99 3.09 8.30
N ASN A 78 -16.00 3.29 7.45
CA ASN A 78 -16.17 4.00 6.19
C ASN A 78 -16.90 3.09 5.18
N LYS A 79 -18.21 3.15 5.18
CA LYS A 79 -19.07 2.29 4.39
C LYS A 79 -18.89 2.46 2.88
N GLU A 80 -18.61 3.67 2.44
CA GLU A 80 -18.39 3.97 1.02
C GLU A 80 -17.18 3.21 0.48
N VAL A 81 -16.05 3.29 1.18
CA VAL A 81 -14.83 2.58 0.79
C VAL A 81 -15.00 1.07 0.92
N ALA A 82 -15.64 0.62 1.99
CA ALA A 82 -15.92 -0.79 2.21
C ALA A 82 -16.76 -1.40 1.07
N GLN A 83 -17.77 -0.70 0.61
CA GLN A 83 -18.59 -1.13 -0.53
C GLN A 83 -17.81 -1.09 -1.84
N LEU A 84 -17.05 -0.03 -2.08
CA LEU A 84 -16.23 0.10 -3.28
C LEU A 84 -15.25 -1.07 -3.44
N LEU A 85 -14.64 -1.51 -2.35
CA LEU A 85 -13.64 -2.58 -2.35
C LEU A 85 -14.24 -3.96 -2.03
N ASN A 86 -15.53 -4.02 -1.78
CA ASN A 86 -16.22 -5.25 -1.33
C ASN A 86 -15.53 -5.89 -0.10
N ILE A 87 -15.20 -5.05 0.87
CA ILE A 87 -14.62 -5.46 2.15
C ILE A 87 -15.68 -5.29 3.24
N ASP A 88 -16.15 -6.40 3.80
CA ASP A 88 -17.21 -6.41 4.79
C ASP A 88 -16.73 -6.65 6.22
N ARG A 89 -15.44 -6.88 6.41
CA ARG A 89 -14.84 -7.17 7.72
C ARG A 89 -13.53 -6.42 7.92
N ARG A 90 -13.33 -5.94 9.16
CA ARG A 90 -12.04 -5.44 9.62
C ARG A 90 -10.97 -6.54 9.55
N SER A 91 -9.71 -6.17 9.56
CA SER A 91 -8.57 -7.10 9.44
C SER A 91 -8.50 -7.80 8.09
N THR A 92 -9.13 -7.26 7.07
CA THR A 92 -9.01 -7.74 5.70
C THR A 92 -7.82 -7.10 5.03
N ILE A 93 -7.00 -7.90 4.37
CA ILE A 93 -5.90 -7.44 3.51
C ILE A 93 -6.21 -7.89 2.10
N VAL A 94 -6.20 -6.95 1.17
CA VAL A 94 -6.44 -7.21 -0.26
C VAL A 94 -5.25 -6.71 -1.06
N VAL A 95 -4.82 -7.51 -2.02
CA VAL A 95 -3.72 -7.17 -2.93
C VAL A 95 -4.24 -7.05 -4.34
N TYR A 96 -3.96 -5.92 -4.97
CA TYR A 96 -4.28 -5.63 -6.37
C TYR A 96 -3.00 -5.54 -7.20
N LYS A 97 -3.09 -5.97 -8.44
CA LYS A 97 -2.10 -5.67 -9.48
C LYS A 97 -2.81 -4.97 -10.63
N GLY A 98 -2.53 -3.68 -10.81
CA GLY A 98 -3.34 -2.87 -11.69
C GLY A 98 -4.82 -2.92 -11.27
N ASN A 99 -5.72 -3.20 -12.19
CA ASN A 99 -7.16 -3.27 -11.92
C ASN A 99 -7.66 -4.66 -11.47
N LYS A 100 -6.75 -5.61 -11.24
CA LYS A 100 -7.12 -6.97 -10.80
C LYS A 100 -6.86 -7.19 -9.33
N GLU A 101 -7.86 -7.70 -8.62
CA GLU A 101 -7.64 -8.28 -7.30
C GLU A 101 -6.92 -9.62 -7.44
N ILE A 102 -5.73 -9.71 -6.82
CA ILE A 102 -4.87 -10.89 -6.93
C ILE A 102 -5.08 -11.84 -5.75
N SER A 103 -5.19 -11.29 -4.55
CA SER A 103 -5.30 -12.07 -3.33
C SER A 103 -6.03 -11.30 -2.24
N ARG A 104 -6.62 -12.05 -1.32
CA ARG A 104 -7.38 -11.51 -0.20
C ARG A 104 -7.29 -12.46 0.98
N ALA A 105 -7.12 -11.94 2.17
CA ALA A 105 -7.19 -12.72 3.40
C ALA A 105 -7.76 -11.90 4.55
N ILE A 106 -8.40 -12.57 5.49
CA ILE A 106 -9.01 -11.96 6.67
C ILE A 106 -8.32 -12.54 7.91
N GLY A 107 -7.88 -11.67 8.81
CA GLY A 107 -7.43 -12.05 10.14
C GLY A 107 -6.04 -12.70 10.20
N ILE A 108 -5.29 -12.74 9.12
CA ILE A 108 -3.92 -13.25 9.16
C ILE A 108 -2.99 -12.27 9.87
N ILE A 109 -2.13 -12.78 10.76
CA ILE A 109 -1.23 -11.95 11.57
C ILE A 109 0.24 -12.34 11.47
N LYS A 110 0.53 -13.53 10.94
CA LYS A 110 1.91 -14.01 10.81
C LYS A 110 2.61 -13.32 9.64
N LYS A 111 3.84 -12.90 9.87
CA LYS A 111 4.67 -12.23 8.86
C LYS A 111 4.78 -13.03 7.56
N ASP A 112 5.07 -14.33 7.65
CA ASP A 112 5.20 -15.19 6.48
C ASP A 112 3.90 -15.28 5.67
N LYS A 113 2.75 -15.30 6.32
CA LYS A 113 1.43 -15.34 5.69
C LYS A 113 1.11 -14.01 4.99
N ILE A 114 1.34 -12.90 5.66
CA ILE A 114 1.10 -11.57 5.09
C ILE A 114 2.05 -11.31 3.91
N TYR A 115 3.33 -11.64 4.05
CA TYR A 115 4.31 -11.47 2.97
C TYR A 115 4.00 -12.36 1.77
N SER A 116 3.59 -13.61 2.00
CA SER A 116 3.16 -14.50 0.94
C SER A 116 1.97 -13.94 0.17
N LEU A 117 1.00 -13.35 0.87
CA LEU A 117 -0.15 -12.70 0.27
C LEU A 117 0.27 -11.54 -0.63
N ILE A 118 1.15 -10.66 -0.12
CA ILE A 118 1.67 -9.49 -0.84
C ILE A 118 2.43 -9.90 -2.09
N LYS A 119 3.28 -10.91 -1.98
CA LYS A 119 4.14 -11.39 -3.08
C LYS A 119 3.36 -11.94 -4.26
N LYS A 120 2.11 -12.35 -4.07
CA LYS A 120 1.25 -12.77 -5.18
C LYS A 120 0.94 -11.63 -6.15
N GLY A 121 1.05 -10.38 -5.71
CA GLY A 121 0.85 -9.20 -6.54
C GLY A 121 2.11 -8.66 -7.22
N ILE A 122 3.22 -9.33 -7.06
CA ILE A 122 4.50 -8.90 -7.63
C ILE A 122 4.83 -9.72 -8.87
#